data_751a97f0fb22bbf584247efb4dcc1798
#
_entry.id   751a97f0fb22bbf584247efb4dcc1798
#
_cell.length_a   1.000
_cell.length_b   1.000
_cell.length_c   1.000
_cell.angle_alpha   90.00
_cell.angle_beta   90.00
_cell.angle_gamma   90.00
#
_symmetry.space_group_name_H-M   'P 1'
#
loop_
_entity.id
_entity.type
_entity.pdbx_description
1 polymer ?
#
loop_
_entity_poly.entity_id
_entity_poly.type
_entity_poly.pdbx_seq_one_letter_code
_entity_poly.pdbx_strand_id
1 'polypeptide(L)'
;MTRPSLHTSAGRRRITRLKNALLLAAAAAVVLLALVLARGGSGSGGGEHRLPTADRLGRPPGRGNPGGLDGLAWPREGEAAVAVEGLGSLGSSGGDEPVPIASLAKVMTAYLVLKDHPLEPGEEGFTFTIGPADVEDLHRRMDLGQSVVAVEVGEVLSERQALEALLLPSANNVAILLAVHEAGSVEAFVAEMNEAADELGMGRTRYTDPSGFEDTTVSTATDQLKLARAAMADPTFREIVAMPSVSLPVVGEVANYNALVGHEGFVGIKTGSDDAAGGCLLFARRVDIDGRTRTVVGAVLGQREGEFIPAALTAARSLAASAVEISRGRSSASRTRTRRRR
;
A
#
# COMPACT_ATOMS: atom_id res chain seq x y z
N MET A 1 -54.43 -14.74 -39.18
CA MET A 1 -53.37 -15.76 -39.11
C MET A 1 -52.20 -15.20 -38.33
N THR A 2 -52.18 -15.44 -37.02
CA THR A 2 -51.19 -14.94 -36.06
C THR A 2 -50.24 -16.06 -35.70
N ARG A 3 -48.91 -15.83 -35.87
CA ARG A 3 -47.84 -16.75 -35.39
C ARG A 3 -47.43 -16.34 -33.96
N PRO A 4 -47.28 -17.28 -33.05
CA PRO A 4 -46.75 -17.00 -31.71
C PRO A 4 -45.22 -17.11 -31.72
N SER A 5 -44.53 -16.11 -31.09
CA SER A 5 -43.12 -16.14 -30.81
C SER A 5 -42.86 -16.84 -29.46
N LEU A 6 -42.23 -18.01 -29.53
CA LEU A 6 -41.71 -18.72 -28.36
C LEU A 6 -40.23 -18.33 -28.15
N HIS A 7 -39.98 -17.36 -27.29
CA HIS A 7 -38.64 -17.16 -26.69
C HIS A 7 -38.63 -17.77 -25.30
N THR A 8 -38.08 -18.98 -25.18
CA THR A 8 -37.99 -19.72 -23.92
C THR A 8 -36.87 -19.20 -23.03
N SER A 9 -37.26 -18.75 -21.85
CA SER A 9 -36.38 -18.31 -20.75
C SER A 9 -35.44 -19.40 -20.19
N ALA A 10 -35.61 -20.66 -20.64
CA ALA A 10 -34.80 -21.81 -20.22
C ALA A 10 -33.35 -21.82 -20.79
N GLY A 11 -33.13 -21.22 -21.96
CA GLY A 11 -31.81 -21.20 -22.61
C GLY A 11 -30.80 -20.30 -21.87
N ARG A 12 -31.23 -19.14 -21.37
CA ARG A 12 -30.34 -18.19 -20.68
C ARG A 12 -29.85 -18.72 -19.33
N ARG A 13 -30.66 -19.43 -18.57
CA ARG A 13 -30.28 -20.02 -17.27
C ARG A 13 -29.25 -21.15 -17.39
N ARG A 14 -29.24 -21.90 -18.52
CA ARG A 14 -28.24 -22.94 -18.75
C ARG A 14 -26.85 -22.37 -19.09
N ILE A 15 -26.78 -21.30 -19.87
CA ILE A 15 -25.52 -20.65 -20.27
C ILE A 15 -24.84 -20.01 -19.05
N THR A 16 -25.59 -19.35 -18.18
CA THR A 16 -25.06 -18.75 -16.95
C THR A 16 -24.51 -19.81 -15.98
N ARG A 17 -25.22 -20.95 -15.84
CA ARG A 17 -24.74 -22.06 -14.98
C ARG A 17 -23.48 -22.74 -15.52
N LEU A 18 -23.32 -22.86 -16.86
CA LEU A 18 -22.08 -23.37 -17.46
C LEU A 18 -20.89 -22.41 -17.27
N LYS A 19 -21.09 -21.10 -17.41
CA LYS A 19 -20.04 -20.09 -17.18
C LYS A 19 -19.57 -20.09 -15.72
N ASN A 20 -20.48 -20.14 -14.76
CA ASN A 20 -20.13 -20.20 -13.33
C ASN A 20 -19.44 -21.52 -12.94
N ALA A 21 -19.79 -22.64 -13.56
CA ALA A 21 -19.11 -23.91 -13.35
C ALA A 21 -17.69 -23.94 -13.94
N LEU A 22 -17.44 -23.28 -15.09
CA LEU A 22 -16.11 -23.13 -15.66
C LEU A 22 -15.20 -22.21 -14.83
N LEU A 23 -15.73 -21.12 -14.27
CA LEU A 23 -14.98 -20.22 -13.39
C LEU A 23 -14.58 -20.89 -12.07
N LEU A 24 -15.47 -21.70 -11.48
CA LEU A 24 -15.16 -22.48 -10.28
C LEU A 24 -14.13 -23.58 -10.55
N ALA A 25 -14.15 -24.21 -11.74
CA ALA A 25 -13.16 -25.22 -12.12
C ALA A 25 -11.77 -24.61 -12.36
N ALA A 26 -11.68 -23.40 -12.92
CA ALA A 26 -10.42 -22.68 -13.10
C ALA A 26 -9.78 -22.28 -11.76
N ALA A 27 -10.57 -21.78 -10.81
CA ALA A 27 -10.09 -21.45 -9.47
C ALA A 27 -9.58 -22.67 -8.70
N ALA A 28 -10.26 -23.83 -8.83
CA ALA A 28 -9.83 -25.08 -8.21
C ALA A 28 -8.52 -25.63 -8.82
N ALA A 29 -8.31 -25.44 -10.13
CA ALA A 29 -7.09 -25.88 -10.81
C ALA A 29 -5.85 -25.08 -10.37
N VAL A 30 -5.98 -23.79 -10.11
CA VAL A 30 -4.88 -22.94 -9.61
C VAL A 30 -4.49 -23.34 -8.19
N VAL A 31 -5.44 -23.66 -7.32
CA VAL A 31 -5.18 -24.13 -5.95
C VAL A 31 -4.53 -25.52 -5.94
N LEU A 32 -4.93 -26.42 -6.85
CA LEU A 32 -4.33 -27.75 -6.97
C LEU A 32 -2.88 -27.69 -7.50
N LEU A 33 -2.59 -26.78 -8.43
CA LEU A 33 -1.25 -26.58 -8.98
C LEU A 33 -0.29 -26.05 -7.91
N ALA A 34 -0.75 -25.12 -7.05
CA ALA A 34 0.03 -24.60 -5.92
C ALA A 34 0.32 -25.70 -4.88
N LEU A 35 -0.62 -26.61 -4.63
CA LEU A 35 -0.43 -27.75 -3.70
C LEU A 35 0.48 -28.86 -4.25
N VAL A 36 0.54 -29.03 -5.57
CA VAL A 36 1.43 -30.02 -6.22
C VAL A 36 2.87 -29.50 -6.25
N LEU A 37 3.09 -28.20 -6.48
CA LEU A 37 4.43 -27.59 -6.45
C LEU A 37 5.03 -27.55 -5.03
N ALA A 38 4.20 -27.52 -3.98
CA ALA A 38 4.65 -27.58 -2.59
C ALA A 38 5.04 -29.01 -2.10
N ARG A 39 4.76 -30.06 -2.86
CA ARG A 39 5.01 -31.47 -2.47
C ARG A 39 6.12 -32.18 -3.24
N GLY A 40 6.76 -31.56 -4.23
CA GLY A 40 7.76 -32.18 -5.09
C GLY A 40 9.19 -31.72 -4.80
N GLY A 41 9.80 -32.19 -3.72
CA GLY A 41 11.20 -31.85 -3.45
C GLY A 41 11.85 -32.65 -2.31
N SER A 42 11.92 -33.99 -2.43
CA SER A 42 12.88 -34.75 -1.63
C SER A 42 13.57 -35.80 -2.56
N GLY A 43 14.82 -35.52 -2.86
CA GLY A 43 15.72 -36.42 -3.59
C GLY A 43 17.15 -36.18 -3.13
N SER A 44 17.65 -37.13 -2.36
CA SER A 44 18.98 -37.19 -1.77
C SER A 44 20.08 -37.35 -2.83
N GLY A 45 21.24 -36.69 -2.60
CA GLY A 45 22.48 -36.95 -3.33
C GLY A 45 23.65 -36.26 -2.62
N GLY A 46 24.45 -37.03 -1.87
CA GLY A 46 25.55 -36.54 -1.10
C GLY A 46 26.74 -36.07 -1.93
N GLY A 47 27.44 -35.08 -1.40
CA GLY A 47 28.72 -34.56 -1.89
C GLY A 47 29.27 -33.61 -0.84
N GLU A 48 30.14 -34.11 0.06
CA GLU A 48 30.87 -33.30 1.03
C GLU A 48 31.79 -32.33 0.30
N HIS A 49 31.43 -31.04 0.27
CA HIS A 49 32.40 -29.96 0.10
C HIS A 49 32.40 -29.09 1.37
N ARG A 50 33.47 -29.26 2.17
CA ARG A 50 33.81 -28.39 3.28
C ARG A 50 33.91 -26.95 2.75
N LEU A 51 32.97 -26.11 3.17
CA LEU A 51 33.08 -24.67 3.04
C LEU A 51 34.03 -24.13 4.13
N PRO A 52 34.90 -23.16 3.81
CA PRO A 52 35.75 -22.53 4.80
C PRO A 52 34.89 -21.70 5.76
N THR A 53 35.22 -21.76 7.03
CA THR A 53 34.65 -20.98 8.13
C THR A 53 34.63 -19.49 7.79
N ALA A 54 33.44 -18.91 7.72
CA ALA A 54 33.22 -17.48 7.54
C ALA A 54 33.48 -16.71 8.84
N ASP A 55 34.76 -16.57 9.17
CA ASP A 55 35.22 -15.68 10.22
C ASP A 55 36.36 -14.84 9.68
N ARG A 56 36.05 -13.83 8.91
CA ARG A 56 36.84 -12.64 8.47
C ARG A 56 36.30 -12.00 7.19
N LEU A 57 35.04 -11.58 7.20
CA LEU A 57 34.64 -10.49 6.31
C LEU A 57 34.27 -9.33 7.23
N GLY A 58 35.17 -8.37 7.27
CA GLY A 58 34.96 -7.10 7.97
C GLY A 58 33.64 -6.49 7.51
N ARG A 59 32.82 -6.10 8.47
CA ARG A 59 31.59 -5.33 8.29
C ARG A 59 31.90 -4.19 7.30
N PRO A 60 31.25 -4.10 6.13
CA PRO A 60 31.42 -2.92 5.27
C PRO A 60 31.06 -1.70 6.14
N PRO A 61 31.78 -0.58 5.99
CA PRO A 61 31.46 0.63 6.72
C PRO A 61 30.02 1.02 6.34
N GLY A 62 29.09 0.83 7.27
CA GLY A 62 27.73 1.31 7.12
C GLY A 62 27.82 2.80 6.81
N ARG A 63 27.24 3.27 5.72
CA ARG A 63 27.01 4.69 5.50
C ARG A 63 26.30 5.21 6.73
N GLY A 64 27.01 5.99 7.53
CA GLY A 64 26.49 6.52 8.79
C GLY A 64 25.19 7.25 8.54
N ASN A 65 24.21 6.94 9.36
CA ASN A 65 22.90 7.55 9.32
C ASN A 65 23.00 9.01 9.80
N PRO A 66 22.91 10.04 8.92
CA PRO A 66 23.08 11.42 9.34
C PRO A 66 21.82 11.92 10.07
N GLY A 67 21.50 11.38 11.25
CA GLY A 67 20.43 11.90 12.12
C GLY A 67 19.50 10.87 12.75
N GLY A 68 19.69 9.56 12.52
CA GLY A 68 18.89 8.52 13.17
C GLY A 68 19.38 8.16 14.56
N LEU A 69 18.47 7.70 15.42
CA LEU A 69 18.82 7.20 16.74
C LEU A 69 19.50 5.84 16.65
N ASP A 70 20.55 5.63 17.46
CA ASP A 70 21.14 4.32 17.65
C ASP A 70 20.08 3.34 18.21
N GLY A 71 20.05 2.13 17.65
CA GLY A 71 19.14 1.06 18.08
C GLY A 71 17.86 0.88 17.26
N LEU A 72 17.59 1.75 16.26
CA LEU A 72 16.51 1.50 15.31
C LEU A 72 16.87 0.33 14.37
N ALA A 73 15.93 -0.57 14.16
CA ALA A 73 16.08 -1.72 13.24
C ALA A 73 15.85 -1.26 11.78
N TRP A 74 16.79 -0.45 11.28
CA TRP A 74 16.76 0.00 9.89
C TRP A 74 16.86 -1.18 8.92
N PRO A 75 16.13 -1.17 7.78
CA PRO A 75 16.30 -2.17 6.75
C PRO A 75 17.74 -2.16 6.21
N ARG A 76 18.19 -3.31 5.70
CA ARG A 76 19.56 -3.46 5.16
C ARG A 76 19.72 -2.84 3.78
N GLU A 77 18.63 -2.70 3.06
CA GLU A 77 18.55 -2.17 1.69
C GLU A 77 17.45 -1.12 1.58
N GLY A 78 17.47 -0.36 0.48
CA GLY A 78 16.50 0.69 0.22
C GLY A 78 16.57 1.83 1.24
N GLU A 79 15.45 2.52 1.40
CA GLU A 79 15.31 3.67 2.29
C GLU A 79 14.24 3.43 3.36
N ALA A 80 14.40 4.08 4.49
CA ALA A 80 13.35 4.11 5.51
C ALA A 80 13.37 5.41 6.30
N ALA A 81 12.18 5.80 6.79
CA ALA A 81 12.01 6.90 7.72
C ALA A 81 10.91 6.56 8.74
N VAL A 82 11.04 7.04 9.97
CA VAL A 82 10.04 6.76 11.02
C VAL A 82 9.90 7.93 11.98
N ALA A 83 8.66 8.17 12.40
CA ALA A 83 8.29 9.17 13.38
C ALA A 83 7.28 8.61 14.38
N VAL A 84 7.21 9.22 15.55
CA VAL A 84 6.21 8.90 16.58
C VAL A 84 5.42 10.16 16.91
N GLU A 85 4.12 10.04 16.92
CA GLU A 85 3.20 11.12 17.26
C GLU A 85 3.55 11.73 18.59
N GLY A 86 3.68 13.09 18.62
CA GLY A 86 4.06 13.84 19.80
C GLY A 86 5.52 13.69 20.26
N LEU A 87 6.35 12.88 19.56
CA LEU A 87 7.79 12.78 19.80
C LEU A 87 8.62 13.24 18.58
N GLY A 88 7.99 13.39 17.42
CA GLY A 88 8.61 13.83 16.18
C GLY A 88 9.34 12.72 15.43
N SER A 89 10.20 13.10 14.47
CA SER A 89 11.01 12.17 13.70
C SER A 89 12.05 11.46 14.59
N LEU A 90 12.20 10.16 14.38
CA LEU A 90 13.27 9.36 14.98
C LEU A 90 14.47 9.19 14.03
N GLY A 91 14.31 9.59 12.77
CA GLY A 91 15.36 9.57 11.76
C GLY A 91 14.97 8.87 10.47
N SER A 92 15.96 8.73 9.59
CA SER A 92 15.88 8.04 8.30
C SER A 92 17.16 7.26 8.00
N SER A 93 17.10 6.33 7.06
CA SER A 93 18.25 5.55 6.56
C SER A 93 18.14 5.31 5.06
N GLY A 94 19.25 4.90 4.45
CA GLY A 94 19.32 4.43 3.06
C GLY A 94 19.71 5.51 2.05
N GLY A 95 19.53 6.76 2.34
CA GLY A 95 19.86 7.87 1.45
C GLY A 95 18.76 8.92 1.39
N ASP A 96 18.87 9.77 0.38
CA ASP A 96 17.97 10.90 0.15
C ASP A 96 17.79 11.14 -1.37
N GLU A 97 18.13 10.14 -2.18
CA GLU A 97 17.93 10.19 -3.63
C GLU A 97 16.55 9.64 -3.97
N PRO A 98 15.76 10.33 -4.81
CA PRO A 98 14.43 9.87 -5.19
C PRO A 98 14.48 8.49 -5.87
N VAL A 99 13.66 7.56 -5.39
CA VAL A 99 13.49 6.22 -5.94
C VAL A 99 12.05 5.99 -6.38
N PRO A 100 11.78 5.09 -7.35
CA PRO A 100 10.42 4.68 -7.69
C PRO A 100 9.66 4.21 -6.45
N ILE A 101 8.38 4.58 -6.33
CA ILE A 101 7.58 4.33 -5.13
C ILE A 101 6.36 3.43 -5.38
N ALA A 102 6.17 3.01 -6.63
CA ALA A 102 5.03 2.20 -7.02
C ALA A 102 3.71 2.75 -6.44
N SER A 103 2.80 1.88 -6.06
CA SER A 103 1.46 2.23 -5.61
C SER A 103 1.38 3.08 -4.32
N LEU A 104 2.50 3.51 -3.72
CA LEU A 104 2.44 4.52 -2.64
C LEU A 104 1.93 5.87 -3.16
N ALA A 105 2.06 6.16 -4.47
CA ALA A 105 1.51 7.35 -5.13
C ALA A 105 0.01 7.53 -4.87
N LYS A 106 -0.75 6.43 -4.72
CA LYS A 106 -2.19 6.45 -4.44
C LYS A 106 -2.56 7.11 -3.10
N VAL A 107 -1.59 7.26 -2.19
CA VAL A 107 -1.82 8.01 -0.95
C VAL A 107 -1.95 9.50 -1.24
N MET A 108 -1.16 10.04 -2.21
CA MET A 108 -1.33 11.41 -2.67
C MET A 108 -2.67 11.59 -3.40
N THR A 109 -3.06 10.64 -4.24
CA THR A 109 -4.37 10.65 -4.91
C THR A 109 -5.51 10.72 -3.88
N ALA A 110 -5.50 9.84 -2.87
CA ALA A 110 -6.51 9.85 -1.82
C ALA A 110 -6.45 11.12 -0.95
N TYR A 111 -5.25 11.64 -0.69
CA TYR A 111 -5.07 12.88 0.07
C TYR A 111 -5.71 14.08 -0.63
N LEU A 112 -5.54 14.22 -1.95
CA LEU A 112 -6.13 15.29 -2.74
C LEU A 112 -7.65 15.16 -2.79
N VAL A 113 -8.17 13.98 -3.10
CA VAL A 113 -9.62 13.74 -3.14
C VAL A 113 -10.28 14.15 -1.81
N LEU A 114 -9.75 13.68 -0.68
CA LEU A 114 -10.28 14.01 0.65
C LEU A 114 -10.02 15.46 1.07
N LYS A 115 -9.01 16.14 0.51
CA LYS A 115 -8.76 17.57 0.72
C LYS A 115 -9.82 18.42 0.04
N ASP A 116 -10.21 18.05 -1.18
CA ASP A 116 -11.15 18.80 -2.02
C ASP A 116 -12.60 18.39 -1.77
N HIS A 117 -12.85 17.13 -1.41
CA HIS A 117 -14.14 16.54 -1.05
C HIS A 117 -14.04 15.87 0.33
N PRO A 118 -14.06 16.63 1.43
CA PRO A 118 -13.97 16.07 2.78
C PRO A 118 -15.16 15.17 3.09
N LEU A 119 -14.89 13.95 3.57
CA LEU A 119 -15.91 13.00 4.03
C LEU A 119 -15.86 12.84 5.54
N GLU A 120 -17.02 12.90 6.18
CA GLU A 120 -17.15 12.42 7.55
C GLU A 120 -17.12 10.88 7.57
N PRO A 121 -16.65 10.25 8.66
CA PRO A 121 -16.68 8.79 8.78
C PRO A 121 -18.05 8.20 8.53
N GLY A 122 -18.14 7.27 7.57
CA GLY A 122 -19.40 6.62 7.17
C GLY A 122 -20.20 7.36 6.09
N GLU A 123 -19.77 8.53 5.62
CA GLU A 123 -20.36 9.17 4.44
C GLU A 123 -19.86 8.53 3.16
N GLU A 124 -20.71 8.55 2.12
CA GLU A 124 -20.42 7.96 0.80
C GLU A 124 -19.81 8.98 -0.19
N GLY A 125 -20.08 10.28 -0.01
CA GLY A 125 -19.60 11.36 -0.88
C GLY A 125 -20.27 11.39 -2.25
N PHE A 126 -19.57 11.96 -3.25
CA PHE A 126 -20.04 12.00 -4.62
C PHE A 126 -20.09 10.60 -5.27
N THR A 127 -20.65 10.50 -6.48
CA THR A 127 -20.76 9.21 -7.17
C THR A 127 -20.26 9.28 -8.59
N PHE A 128 -19.67 8.17 -9.07
CA PHE A 128 -19.35 7.94 -10.48
C PHE A 128 -20.33 6.97 -11.11
N THR A 129 -20.62 7.16 -12.38
CA THR A 129 -21.26 6.12 -13.19
C THR A 129 -20.23 5.59 -14.18
N ILE A 130 -19.89 4.30 -14.07
CA ILE A 130 -18.93 3.65 -14.94
C ILE A 130 -19.43 3.59 -16.37
N GLY A 131 -18.65 4.17 -17.29
CA GLY A 131 -18.94 4.18 -18.71
C GLY A 131 -18.19 3.09 -19.49
N PRO A 132 -18.47 2.94 -20.79
CA PRO A 132 -17.76 1.97 -21.66
C PRO A 132 -16.24 2.23 -21.72
N ALA A 133 -15.80 3.49 -21.70
CA ALA A 133 -14.39 3.84 -21.72
C ALA A 133 -13.64 3.37 -20.47
N ASP A 134 -14.29 3.38 -19.31
CA ASP A 134 -13.70 2.91 -18.04
C ASP A 134 -13.49 1.40 -18.03
N VAL A 135 -14.43 0.66 -18.63
CA VAL A 135 -14.30 -0.80 -18.80
C VAL A 135 -13.22 -1.12 -19.84
N GLU A 136 -13.05 -0.33 -20.89
CA GLU A 136 -11.96 -0.47 -21.85
C GLU A 136 -10.61 -0.18 -21.18
N ASP A 137 -10.50 0.85 -20.34
CA ASP A 137 -9.30 1.15 -19.53
C ASP A 137 -9.00 0.00 -18.56
N LEU A 138 -9.99 -0.56 -17.88
CA LEU A 138 -9.84 -1.75 -17.04
C LEU A 138 -9.17 -2.90 -17.80
N HIS A 139 -9.70 -3.27 -18.98
CA HIS A 139 -9.15 -4.37 -19.78
C HIS A 139 -7.71 -4.10 -20.22
N ARG A 140 -7.42 -2.89 -20.68
CA ARG A 140 -6.06 -2.49 -21.07
C ARG A 140 -5.08 -2.62 -19.90
N ARG A 141 -5.48 -2.25 -18.67
CA ARG A 141 -4.64 -2.38 -17.46
C ARG A 141 -4.47 -3.83 -17.03
N MET A 142 -5.50 -4.66 -17.19
CA MET A 142 -5.40 -6.10 -16.95
C MET A 142 -4.38 -6.74 -17.89
N ASP A 143 -4.40 -6.38 -19.18
CA ASP A 143 -3.43 -6.90 -20.17
C ASP A 143 -1.98 -6.48 -19.84
N LEU A 144 -1.80 -5.33 -19.16
CA LEU A 144 -0.51 -4.86 -18.66
C LEU A 144 -0.13 -5.44 -17.28
N GLY A 145 -0.93 -6.32 -16.71
CA GLY A 145 -0.67 -6.95 -15.41
C GLY A 145 -0.78 -6.01 -14.21
N GLN A 146 -1.51 -4.89 -14.35
CA GLN A 146 -1.70 -3.92 -13.28
C GLN A 146 -2.70 -4.41 -12.22
N SER A 147 -2.56 -3.89 -10.99
CA SER A 147 -3.59 -4.06 -9.97
C SER A 147 -4.84 -3.26 -10.35
N VAL A 148 -5.97 -3.93 -10.45
CA VAL A 148 -7.26 -3.32 -10.82
C VAL A 148 -8.40 -3.94 -10.01
N VAL A 149 -9.54 -3.28 -9.96
CA VAL A 149 -10.82 -3.87 -9.53
C VAL A 149 -11.75 -3.97 -10.73
N ALA A 150 -12.52 -5.06 -10.79
CA ALA A 150 -13.53 -5.25 -11.83
C ALA A 150 -14.66 -4.22 -11.66
N VAL A 151 -15.03 -3.59 -12.76
CA VAL A 151 -16.17 -2.67 -12.86
C VAL A 151 -17.02 -2.99 -14.07
N GLU A 152 -18.30 -2.64 -14.07
CA GLU A 152 -19.22 -2.88 -15.19
C GLU A 152 -19.89 -1.57 -15.64
N VAL A 153 -20.23 -1.49 -16.94
CA VAL A 153 -20.93 -0.32 -17.50
C VAL A 153 -22.27 -0.12 -16.78
N GLY A 154 -22.50 1.08 -16.27
CA GLY A 154 -23.69 1.46 -15.52
C GLY A 154 -23.58 1.21 -14.02
N GLU A 155 -22.47 0.64 -13.54
CA GLU A 155 -22.15 0.58 -12.11
C GLU A 155 -22.01 2.00 -11.56
N VAL A 156 -22.50 2.21 -10.34
CA VAL A 156 -22.32 3.46 -9.60
C VAL A 156 -21.42 3.18 -8.41
N LEU A 157 -20.28 3.84 -8.36
CA LEU A 157 -19.37 3.84 -7.23
C LEU A 157 -19.48 5.16 -6.48
N SER A 158 -19.55 5.11 -5.17
CA SER A 158 -19.39 6.29 -4.32
C SER A 158 -17.92 6.70 -4.23
N GLU A 159 -17.65 7.93 -3.82
CA GLU A 159 -16.30 8.41 -3.51
C GLU A 159 -15.62 7.50 -2.48
N ARG A 160 -16.32 7.16 -1.41
CA ARG A 160 -15.83 6.22 -0.39
C ARG A 160 -15.44 4.88 -0.98
N GLN A 161 -16.29 4.27 -1.79
CA GLN A 161 -15.99 2.99 -2.45
C GLN A 161 -14.80 3.10 -3.41
N ALA A 162 -14.66 4.23 -4.11
CA ALA A 162 -13.50 4.49 -4.95
C ALA A 162 -12.21 4.62 -4.13
N LEU A 163 -12.23 5.32 -2.99
CA LEU A 163 -11.08 5.41 -2.08
C LEU A 163 -10.74 4.04 -1.46
N GLU A 164 -11.73 3.24 -1.11
CA GLU A 164 -11.53 1.87 -0.62
C GLU A 164 -10.89 0.97 -1.69
N ALA A 165 -11.37 1.03 -2.93
CA ALA A 165 -10.78 0.32 -4.08
C ALA A 165 -9.36 0.80 -4.41
N LEU A 166 -9.08 2.09 -4.28
CA LEU A 166 -7.77 2.70 -4.48
C LEU A 166 -6.76 2.22 -3.45
N LEU A 167 -7.14 2.22 -2.17
CA LEU A 167 -6.21 2.07 -1.05
C LEU A 167 -6.01 0.61 -0.62
N LEU A 168 -7.05 -0.24 -0.63
CA LEU A 168 -6.97 -1.61 -0.12
C LEU A 168 -6.40 -2.57 -1.18
N PRO A 169 -7.10 -2.88 -2.31
CA PRO A 169 -6.59 -3.74 -3.37
C PRO A 169 -5.72 -2.98 -4.39
N SER A 170 -5.48 -1.68 -4.17
CA SER A 170 -4.55 -0.89 -4.99
C SER A 170 -4.99 -0.66 -6.45
N ALA A 171 -6.27 -0.43 -6.71
CA ALA A 171 -6.83 -0.34 -8.05
C ALA A 171 -6.30 0.83 -8.89
N ASN A 172 -5.52 0.55 -9.94
CA ASN A 172 -4.98 1.57 -10.86
C ASN A 172 -6.08 2.19 -11.74
N ASN A 173 -7.05 1.39 -12.19
CA ASN A 173 -8.18 1.91 -12.96
C ASN A 173 -9.00 2.93 -12.16
N VAL A 174 -9.17 2.72 -10.85
CA VAL A 174 -9.88 3.67 -9.99
C VAL A 174 -9.04 4.93 -9.72
N ALA A 175 -7.71 4.82 -9.66
CA ALA A 175 -6.84 6.00 -9.57
C ALA A 175 -7.05 6.95 -10.75
N ILE A 176 -7.24 6.41 -11.96
CA ILE A 176 -7.52 7.22 -13.16
C ILE A 176 -8.93 7.82 -13.11
N LEU A 177 -9.93 7.04 -12.71
CA LEU A 177 -11.29 7.56 -12.54
C LEU A 177 -11.32 8.77 -11.60
N LEU A 178 -10.67 8.67 -10.45
CA LEU A 178 -10.55 9.75 -9.48
C LEU A 178 -9.82 10.96 -10.10
N ALA A 179 -8.66 10.74 -10.72
CA ALA A 179 -7.88 11.83 -11.33
C ALA A 179 -8.66 12.59 -12.40
N VAL A 180 -9.39 11.87 -13.27
CA VAL A 180 -10.20 12.52 -14.32
C VAL A 180 -11.41 13.23 -13.73
N HIS A 181 -12.02 12.69 -12.67
CA HIS A 181 -13.13 13.33 -11.97
C HIS A 181 -12.71 14.66 -11.33
N GLU A 182 -11.59 14.64 -10.59
CA GLU A 182 -11.09 15.81 -9.86
C GLU A 182 -10.64 16.94 -10.78
N ALA A 183 -9.76 16.65 -11.73
CA ALA A 183 -9.05 17.66 -12.52
C ALA A 183 -9.44 17.68 -14.00
N GLY A 184 -10.37 16.83 -14.45
CA GLY A 184 -10.79 16.72 -15.85
C GLY A 184 -9.81 15.96 -16.74
N SER A 185 -8.56 15.77 -16.34
CA SER A 185 -7.57 14.92 -17.03
C SER A 185 -6.51 14.40 -16.07
N VAL A 186 -5.83 13.31 -16.47
CA VAL A 186 -4.70 12.75 -15.70
C VAL A 186 -3.55 13.74 -15.58
N GLU A 187 -3.25 14.48 -16.67
CA GLU A 187 -2.17 15.45 -16.70
C GLU A 187 -2.41 16.62 -15.75
N ALA A 188 -3.65 17.13 -15.69
CA ALA A 188 -4.03 18.19 -14.75
C ALA A 188 -3.92 17.71 -13.31
N PHE A 189 -4.43 16.51 -13.01
CA PHE A 189 -4.34 15.93 -11.68
C PHE A 189 -2.90 15.68 -11.23
N VAL A 190 -2.02 15.21 -12.11
CA VAL A 190 -0.58 15.04 -11.83
C VAL A 190 0.07 16.39 -11.52
N ALA A 191 -0.35 17.48 -12.16
CA ALA A 191 0.14 18.81 -11.79
C ALA A 191 -0.27 19.18 -10.35
N GLU A 192 -1.53 18.91 -9.96
CA GLU A 192 -2.02 19.12 -8.59
C GLU A 192 -1.29 18.21 -7.56
N MET A 193 -0.97 16.95 -7.91
CA MET A 193 -0.16 16.06 -7.06
C MET A 193 1.22 16.65 -6.77
N ASN A 194 1.86 17.26 -7.78
CA ASN A 194 3.17 17.88 -7.61
C ASN A 194 3.09 19.18 -6.82
N GLU A 195 2.04 20.00 -7.02
CA GLU A 195 1.80 21.19 -6.21
C GLU A 195 1.58 20.83 -4.73
N ALA A 196 0.77 19.81 -4.45
CA ALA A 196 0.58 19.31 -3.09
C ALA A 196 1.86 18.76 -2.47
N ALA A 197 2.72 18.13 -3.28
CA ALA A 197 4.05 17.69 -2.81
C ALA A 197 4.90 18.89 -2.38
N ASP A 198 4.90 19.97 -3.15
CA ASP A 198 5.62 21.20 -2.80
C ASP A 198 5.04 21.84 -1.54
N GLU A 199 3.70 21.92 -1.39
CA GLU A 199 3.02 22.41 -0.18
C GLU A 199 3.40 21.61 1.09
N LEU A 200 3.53 20.29 0.95
CA LEU A 200 3.95 19.39 2.05
C LEU A 200 5.47 19.41 2.29
N GLY A 201 6.23 20.19 1.49
CA GLY A 201 7.69 20.26 1.57
C GLY A 201 8.38 18.96 1.13
N MET A 202 7.77 18.23 0.19
CA MET A 202 8.29 16.98 -0.38
C MET A 202 9.21 17.27 -1.58
N GLY A 203 10.24 18.09 -1.37
CA GLY A 203 11.10 18.63 -2.43
C GLY A 203 11.95 17.61 -3.20
N ARG A 204 11.89 16.33 -2.84
CA ARG A 204 12.51 15.20 -3.52
C ARG A 204 11.48 14.23 -4.12
N THR A 205 10.25 14.71 -4.34
CA THR A 205 9.14 13.92 -4.87
C THR A 205 8.71 14.46 -6.23
N ARG A 206 8.46 13.54 -7.16
CA ARG A 206 7.86 13.85 -8.45
C ARG A 206 6.84 12.78 -8.80
N TYR A 207 5.62 13.18 -9.03
CA TYR A 207 4.56 12.34 -9.58
C TYR A 207 4.48 12.53 -11.09
N THR A 208 4.31 11.43 -11.83
CA THR A 208 4.08 11.41 -13.27
C THR A 208 2.80 10.66 -13.62
N ASP A 209 2.21 9.97 -12.65
CA ASP A 209 0.93 9.31 -12.76
C ASP A 209 0.22 9.21 -11.39
N PRO A 210 -1.12 9.05 -11.32
CA PRO A 210 -1.86 9.01 -10.05
C PRO A 210 -1.82 7.65 -9.35
N SER A 211 -1.30 6.61 -10.01
CA SER A 211 -1.31 5.23 -9.50
C SER A 211 0.05 4.73 -9.01
N GLY A 212 1.15 5.35 -9.47
CA GLY A 212 2.53 4.92 -9.28
C GLY A 212 2.90 3.71 -10.15
N PHE A 213 2.24 3.54 -11.29
CA PHE A 213 2.62 2.53 -12.27
C PHE A 213 3.84 2.95 -13.10
N GLU A 214 4.03 4.25 -13.29
CA GLU A 214 5.17 4.80 -14.02
C GLU A 214 6.41 4.86 -13.11
N ASP A 215 7.51 4.25 -13.55
CA ASP A 215 8.80 4.23 -12.82
C ASP A 215 9.38 5.63 -12.56
N THR A 216 8.88 6.64 -13.28
CA THR A 216 9.22 8.05 -13.14
C THR A 216 8.47 8.77 -12.02
N THR A 217 7.50 8.12 -11.39
CA THR A 217 6.88 8.54 -10.12
C THR A 217 7.82 8.15 -8.98
N VAL A 218 8.58 9.14 -8.50
CA VAL A 218 9.69 8.93 -7.56
C VAL A 218 9.56 9.78 -6.30
N SER A 219 10.13 9.30 -5.19
CA SER A 219 10.15 10.02 -3.91
C SER A 219 11.25 9.46 -3.00
N THR A 220 11.38 10.03 -1.79
CA THR A 220 12.22 9.51 -0.71
C THR A 220 11.39 9.01 0.46
N ALA A 221 11.94 8.16 1.31
CA ALA A 221 11.25 7.71 2.52
C ALA A 221 10.89 8.88 3.45
N THR A 222 11.73 9.92 3.50
CA THR A 222 11.50 11.13 4.29
C THR A 222 10.31 11.93 3.76
N ASP A 223 10.17 12.08 2.45
CA ASP A 223 9.05 12.81 1.86
C ASP A 223 7.75 12.00 1.98
N GLN A 224 7.81 10.69 1.73
CA GLN A 224 6.66 9.81 1.92
C GLN A 224 6.17 9.79 3.38
N LEU A 225 7.06 9.95 4.35
CA LEU A 225 6.67 10.10 5.77
C LEU A 225 5.89 11.40 6.03
N LYS A 226 6.21 12.50 5.31
CA LYS A 226 5.44 13.77 5.41
C LYS A 226 4.02 13.56 4.90
N LEU A 227 3.87 12.97 3.72
CA LEU A 227 2.57 12.64 3.13
C LEU A 227 1.77 11.70 4.03
N ALA A 228 2.38 10.61 4.51
CA ALA A 228 1.72 9.66 5.39
C ALA A 228 1.16 10.33 6.66
N ARG A 229 1.91 11.28 7.24
CA ARG A 229 1.44 12.04 8.41
C ARG A 229 0.30 13.00 8.07
N ALA A 230 0.33 13.65 6.92
CA ALA A 230 -0.73 14.52 6.45
C ALA A 230 -2.02 13.73 6.18
N ALA A 231 -1.95 12.64 5.41
CA ALA A 231 -3.08 11.78 5.11
C ALA A 231 -3.67 11.14 6.39
N MET A 232 -2.83 10.69 7.32
CA MET A 232 -3.27 10.14 8.61
C MET A 232 -3.88 11.19 9.55
N ALA A 233 -3.87 12.48 9.24
CA ALA A 233 -4.62 13.49 9.98
C ALA A 233 -6.12 13.44 9.65
N ASP A 234 -6.48 12.99 8.46
CA ASP A 234 -7.88 12.82 8.04
C ASP A 234 -8.52 11.59 8.71
N PRO A 235 -9.73 11.71 9.32
CA PRO A 235 -10.37 10.59 10.02
C PRO A 235 -10.88 9.51 9.06
N THR A 236 -11.41 9.88 7.90
CA THR A 236 -11.95 8.94 6.90
C THR A 236 -10.82 8.16 6.22
N PHE A 237 -9.71 8.83 5.91
CA PHE A 237 -8.51 8.14 5.44
C PHE A 237 -8.03 7.07 6.44
N ARG A 238 -7.95 7.44 7.75
CA ARG A 238 -7.55 6.48 8.80
C ARG A 238 -8.51 5.31 8.91
N GLU A 239 -9.81 5.54 8.77
CA GLU A 239 -10.83 4.49 8.79
C GLU A 239 -10.61 3.52 7.64
N ILE A 240 -10.51 4.02 6.42
CA ILE A 240 -10.36 3.20 5.21
C ILE A 240 -9.08 2.35 5.28
N VAL A 241 -7.91 2.94 5.51
CA VAL A 241 -6.65 2.19 5.49
C VAL A 241 -6.51 1.16 6.62
N ALA A 242 -7.35 1.25 7.66
CA ALA A 242 -7.39 0.30 8.76
C ALA A 242 -8.32 -0.90 8.51
N MET A 243 -9.04 -0.94 7.40
CA MET A 243 -9.91 -2.07 7.04
C MET A 243 -9.07 -3.25 6.53
N PRO A 244 -9.26 -4.48 7.04
CA PRO A 244 -8.59 -5.68 6.52
C PRO A 244 -9.16 -6.14 5.17
N SER A 245 -10.41 -5.84 4.89
CA SER A 245 -11.12 -6.09 3.63
C SER A 245 -12.31 -5.15 3.48
N VAL A 246 -12.85 -5.07 2.27
CA VAL A 246 -14.06 -4.32 1.96
C VAL A 246 -14.88 -5.08 0.91
N SER A 247 -16.20 -4.87 0.91
CA SER A 247 -17.10 -5.40 -0.12
C SER A 247 -17.47 -4.28 -1.10
N LEU A 248 -17.04 -4.43 -2.36
CA LEU A 248 -17.33 -3.51 -3.45
C LEU A 248 -18.44 -4.07 -4.36
N PRO A 249 -19.21 -3.23 -5.08
CA PRO A 249 -20.45 -3.67 -5.75
C PRO A 249 -20.28 -4.84 -6.71
N VAL A 250 -19.40 -4.74 -7.71
CA VAL A 250 -19.25 -5.76 -8.76
C VAL A 250 -18.26 -6.85 -8.36
N VAL A 251 -17.12 -6.45 -7.79
CA VAL A 251 -16.03 -7.40 -7.48
C VAL A 251 -16.29 -8.22 -6.22
N GLY A 252 -17.17 -7.76 -5.33
CA GLY A 252 -17.43 -8.40 -4.03
C GLY A 252 -16.35 -8.09 -3.00
N GLU A 253 -16.06 -9.05 -2.12
CA GLU A 253 -15.06 -8.85 -1.06
C GLU A 253 -13.64 -8.83 -1.62
N VAL A 254 -12.89 -7.78 -1.30
CA VAL A 254 -11.48 -7.60 -1.63
C VAL A 254 -10.66 -7.36 -0.37
N ALA A 255 -9.50 -7.99 -0.28
CA ALA A 255 -8.59 -7.86 0.86
C ALA A 255 -7.70 -6.63 0.73
N ASN A 256 -7.28 -6.07 1.88
CA ASN A 256 -6.20 -5.11 1.95
C ASN A 256 -4.86 -5.82 1.70
N TYR A 257 -4.06 -5.32 0.75
CA TYR A 257 -2.74 -5.88 0.46
C TYR A 257 -1.73 -5.67 1.60
N ASN A 258 -2.03 -4.77 2.54
CA ASN A 258 -1.24 -4.62 3.76
C ASN A 258 -1.67 -5.67 4.82
N ALA A 259 -1.10 -6.85 4.75
CA ALA A 259 -1.39 -7.95 5.68
C ALA A 259 -1.00 -7.68 7.15
N LEU A 260 -0.37 -6.55 7.49
CA LEU A 260 -0.14 -6.16 8.89
C LEU A 260 -1.39 -5.54 9.52
N VAL A 261 -2.35 -5.02 8.73
CA VAL A 261 -3.56 -4.38 9.25
C VAL A 261 -4.34 -5.35 10.15
N GLY A 262 -4.73 -4.85 11.34
CA GLY A 262 -5.41 -5.65 12.35
C GLY A 262 -4.49 -6.49 13.24
N HIS A 263 -3.19 -6.55 12.94
CA HIS A 263 -2.20 -7.31 13.72
C HIS A 263 -1.23 -6.37 14.44
N GLU A 264 -0.86 -6.70 15.69
CA GLU A 264 0.16 -5.98 16.49
C GLU A 264 -0.06 -4.46 16.61
N GLY A 265 -1.29 -3.98 16.40
CA GLY A 265 -1.64 -2.57 16.44
C GLY A 265 -1.40 -1.82 15.13
N PHE A 266 -1.06 -2.49 14.02
CA PHE A 266 -1.00 -1.86 12.70
C PHE A 266 -2.40 -1.44 12.22
N VAL A 267 -2.51 -0.20 11.75
CA VAL A 267 -3.74 0.46 11.32
C VAL A 267 -3.62 1.13 9.94
N GLY A 268 -2.69 0.67 9.11
CA GLY A 268 -2.47 1.16 7.75
C GLY A 268 -0.99 1.09 7.38
N ILE A 269 -0.57 1.61 6.20
CA ILE A 269 -1.29 2.55 5.33
C ILE A 269 -1.43 1.94 3.94
N LYS A 270 -0.31 1.84 3.17
CA LYS A 270 -0.33 1.45 1.76
C LYS A 270 0.90 0.66 1.36
N THR A 271 0.71 -0.43 0.66
CA THR A 271 1.76 -1.21 -0.02
C THR A 271 2.00 -0.70 -1.43
N GLY A 272 3.21 -0.87 -1.94
CA GLY A 272 3.56 -0.67 -3.33
C GLY A 272 4.62 -1.68 -3.76
N SER A 273 4.57 -2.15 -5.01
CA SER A 273 5.63 -2.98 -5.56
C SER A 273 5.57 -3.06 -7.08
N ASP A 274 6.72 -3.04 -7.70
CA ASP A 274 7.03 -3.40 -9.07
C ASP A 274 8.53 -3.68 -9.19
N ASP A 275 9.00 -4.02 -10.37
CA ASP A 275 10.41 -4.36 -10.60
C ASP A 275 11.35 -3.17 -10.39
N ALA A 276 10.90 -1.96 -10.67
CA ALA A 276 11.70 -0.73 -10.50
C ALA A 276 11.77 -0.30 -9.04
N ALA A 277 10.63 -0.29 -8.33
CA ALA A 277 10.54 0.15 -6.95
C ALA A 277 10.97 -0.92 -5.93
N GLY A 278 10.90 -2.22 -6.26
CA GLY A 278 10.95 -3.27 -5.25
C GLY A 278 9.74 -3.20 -4.31
N GLY A 279 9.86 -3.70 -3.10
CA GLY A 279 8.80 -3.62 -2.10
C GLY A 279 8.81 -2.30 -1.34
N CYS A 280 7.66 -1.65 -1.27
CA CYS A 280 7.44 -0.38 -0.57
C CYS A 280 6.26 -0.48 0.38
N LEU A 281 6.35 0.20 1.54
CA LEU A 281 5.27 0.27 2.51
C LEU A 281 5.27 1.61 3.25
N LEU A 282 4.16 2.31 3.22
CA LEU A 282 3.81 3.28 4.25
C LEU A 282 3.04 2.55 5.35
N PHE A 283 3.44 2.74 6.60
CA PHE A 283 2.79 2.07 7.73
C PHE A 283 2.40 3.02 8.85
N ALA A 284 1.35 2.66 9.56
CA ALA A 284 0.94 3.28 10.81
C ALA A 284 0.66 2.18 11.84
N ARG A 285 1.18 2.36 13.07
CA ARG A 285 1.00 1.43 14.18
C ARG A 285 0.60 2.17 15.45
N ARG A 286 -0.56 1.84 16.02
CA ARG A 286 -1.00 2.35 17.32
C ARG A 286 -0.40 1.53 18.44
N VAL A 287 0.17 2.21 19.43
CA VAL A 287 0.85 1.57 20.58
C VAL A 287 0.66 2.42 21.83
N ASP A 288 0.69 1.79 23.00
CA ASP A 288 0.83 2.50 24.26
C ASP A 288 2.31 2.81 24.54
N ILE A 289 2.61 4.08 24.75
CA ILE A 289 3.90 4.56 25.20
C ILE A 289 3.64 5.40 26.45
N ASP A 290 4.03 4.88 27.63
CA ASP A 290 3.88 5.51 28.94
C ASP A 290 2.44 5.93 29.32
N GLY A 291 1.47 5.07 29.03
CA GLY A 291 0.06 5.26 29.33
C GLY A 291 -0.63 6.25 28.40
N ARG A 292 -0.05 6.48 27.20
CA ARG A 292 -0.66 7.28 26.14
C ARG A 292 -0.63 6.49 24.83
N THR A 293 -1.78 6.35 24.20
CA THR A 293 -1.84 5.83 22.83
C THR A 293 -1.16 6.82 21.89
N ARG A 294 -0.17 6.33 21.12
CA ARG A 294 0.55 7.09 20.11
C ARG A 294 0.57 6.32 18.81
N THR A 295 0.72 7.04 17.71
CA THR A 295 0.89 6.43 16.39
C THR A 295 2.36 6.51 15.99
N VAL A 296 2.95 5.35 15.67
CA VAL A 296 4.23 5.25 14.94
C VAL A 296 3.88 5.25 13.46
N VAL A 297 4.42 6.21 12.71
CA VAL A 297 4.24 6.32 11.26
C VAL A 297 5.59 6.18 10.60
N GLY A 298 5.68 5.43 9.51
CA GLY A 298 6.94 5.26 8.79
C GLY A 298 6.77 4.88 7.34
N ALA A 299 7.88 4.97 6.62
CA ALA A 299 8.04 4.58 5.23
C ALA A 299 9.22 3.60 5.12
N VAL A 300 9.05 2.58 4.30
CA VAL A 300 10.09 1.64 3.86
C VAL A 300 9.99 1.54 2.35
N LEU A 301 11.09 1.78 1.63
CA LEU A 301 11.17 1.78 0.17
C LEU A 301 12.27 0.84 -0.29
N GLY A 302 12.12 0.26 -1.47
CA GLY A 302 13.19 -0.41 -2.18
C GLY A 302 13.61 -1.77 -1.61
N GLN A 303 12.70 -2.53 -1.00
CA GLN A 303 13.02 -3.87 -0.47
C GLN A 303 13.01 -4.91 -1.59
N ARG A 304 14.13 -5.63 -1.77
CA ARG A 304 14.33 -6.57 -2.90
C ARG A 304 14.70 -7.99 -2.46
N GLU A 305 14.93 -8.23 -1.19
CA GLU A 305 15.26 -9.56 -0.66
C GLU A 305 14.01 -10.45 -0.62
N GLY A 306 13.86 -11.38 -1.58
CA GLY A 306 12.70 -12.29 -1.70
C GLY A 306 11.51 -11.65 -2.42
N GLU A 307 10.30 -11.96 -1.94
CA GLU A 307 9.07 -11.36 -2.48
C GLU A 307 8.90 -9.93 -1.97
N PHE A 308 8.66 -8.99 -2.85
CA PHE A 308 8.71 -7.55 -2.59
C PHE A 308 7.79 -7.09 -1.45
N ILE A 309 6.50 -7.44 -1.49
CA ILE A 309 5.56 -7.03 -0.43
C ILE A 309 5.91 -7.68 0.91
N PRO A 310 6.12 -9.00 1.04
CA PRO A 310 6.56 -9.65 2.28
C PRO A 310 7.84 -9.05 2.86
N ALA A 311 8.82 -8.69 2.02
CA ALA A 311 10.06 -8.03 2.46
C ALA A 311 9.77 -6.66 3.09
N ALA A 312 8.95 -5.82 2.43
CA ALA A 312 8.56 -4.50 2.95
C ALA A 312 7.76 -4.61 4.27
N LEU A 313 6.83 -5.56 4.37
CA LEU A 313 6.06 -5.81 5.60
C LEU A 313 7.00 -6.22 6.75
N THR A 314 7.99 -7.08 6.50
CA THR A 314 8.96 -7.55 7.50
C THR A 314 9.85 -6.41 7.98
N ALA A 315 10.39 -5.61 7.07
CA ALA A 315 11.21 -4.45 7.39
C ALA A 315 10.44 -3.40 8.22
N ALA A 316 9.22 -3.07 7.81
CA ALA A 316 8.36 -2.13 8.53
C ALA A 316 7.98 -2.62 9.93
N ARG A 317 7.67 -3.92 10.09
CA ARG A 317 7.37 -4.54 11.39
C ARG A 317 8.55 -4.41 12.36
N SER A 318 9.76 -4.69 11.88
CA SER A 318 10.99 -4.59 12.67
C SER A 318 11.30 -3.14 13.04
N LEU A 319 11.20 -2.22 12.09
CA LEU A 319 11.42 -0.79 12.31
C LEU A 319 10.40 -0.21 13.31
N ALA A 320 9.12 -0.52 13.13
CA ALA A 320 8.06 -0.06 14.04
C ALA A 320 8.26 -0.61 15.47
N ALA A 321 8.69 -1.86 15.64
CA ALA A 321 8.94 -2.44 16.95
C ALA A 321 10.09 -1.71 17.67
N SER A 322 11.23 -1.53 17.01
CA SER A 322 12.38 -0.81 17.57
C SER A 322 12.08 0.66 17.87
N ALA A 323 11.27 1.32 17.04
CA ALA A 323 10.83 2.69 17.29
C ALA A 323 10.02 2.83 18.59
N VAL A 324 9.16 1.84 18.89
CA VAL A 324 8.41 1.78 20.16
C VAL A 324 9.35 1.61 21.36
N GLU A 325 10.32 0.70 21.29
CA GLU A 325 11.27 0.44 22.38
C GLU A 325 12.10 1.68 22.71
N ILE A 326 12.67 2.34 21.70
CA ILE A 326 13.43 3.58 21.87
C ILE A 326 12.57 4.69 22.47
N SER A 327 11.32 4.82 22.02
CA SER A 327 10.42 5.87 22.50
C SER A 327 10.06 5.69 23.98
N ARG A 328 9.87 4.45 24.45
CA ARG A 328 9.67 4.12 25.87
C ARG A 328 10.90 4.47 26.72
N GLY A 329 12.09 4.12 26.23
CA GLY A 329 13.35 4.44 26.92
C GLY A 329 13.58 5.94 27.10
N ARG A 330 13.29 6.76 26.08
CA ARG A 330 13.42 8.23 26.13
C ARG A 330 12.47 8.88 27.14
N SER A 331 11.26 8.41 27.18
CA SER A 331 10.24 8.95 28.07
C SER A 331 10.57 8.64 29.55
N SER A 332 11.09 7.46 29.86
CA SER A 332 11.52 7.09 31.21
C SER A 332 12.72 7.95 31.69
N ALA A 333 13.69 8.19 30.82
CA ALA A 333 14.85 9.05 31.12
C ALA A 333 14.45 10.52 31.39
N SER A 334 13.47 11.05 30.65
CA SER A 334 12.93 12.39 30.85
C SER A 334 12.24 12.55 32.23
N ARG A 335 11.45 11.56 32.65
CA ARG A 335 10.78 11.56 33.97
C ARG A 335 11.78 11.52 35.12
N THR A 336 12.87 10.79 34.99
CA THR A 336 13.91 10.68 36.02
C THR A 336 14.68 12.01 36.19
N ARG A 337 14.93 12.74 35.10
CA ARG A 337 15.56 14.09 35.15
C ARG A 337 14.67 15.13 35.83
N THR A 338 13.36 15.09 35.56
CA THR A 338 12.42 16.05 36.20
C THR A 338 12.25 15.79 37.70
N ARG A 339 12.30 14.52 38.14
CA ARG A 339 12.25 14.17 39.57
C ARG A 339 13.51 14.56 40.34
N ARG A 340 14.69 14.64 39.69
CA ARG A 340 15.95 15.04 40.34
C ARG A 340 16.12 16.58 40.44
N ARG A 341 15.26 17.35 39.76
CA ARG A 341 15.29 18.83 39.81
C ARG A 341 14.22 19.43 40.73
N ARG A 342 13.38 18.61 41.34
CA ARG A 342 12.45 18.99 42.43
C ARG A 342 12.98 18.40 43.74
#